data_7cacd8c24a4e39f7164f4bb3bcbcc52f
#
_entry.id   7cacd8c24a4e39f7164f4bb3bcbcc52f
#
_cell.length_a   1.000
_cell.length_b   1.000
_cell.length_c   1.000
_cell.angle_alpha   90.00
_cell.angle_beta   90.00
_cell.angle_gamma   90.00
#
_symmetry.space_group_name_H-M   'P 1'
#
loop_
_entity.id
_entity.type
_entity.pdbx_description
1 polymer ?
#
loop_
_entity_poly.entity_id
_entity_poly.type
_entity_poly.pdbx_seq_one_letter_code
_entity_poly.pdbx_strand_id
1 'polypeptide(L)'
;MKFPKKLNKDNIAYRASMELEENSYVNLGIGLPSLCAKYIDKKKNIRFQAENGVLGFDELSQSNLQNPDYMDAGGQFLALKPGMSFFDSADSFSMIRGGYIDVTILGGMQVSEDG
;
A
#
# COMPACT_ATOMS: atom_id res chain seq x y z
N MET A 1 -18.43 -4.10 13.52
CA MET A 1 -18.94 -4.31 12.15
C MET A 1 -18.98 -5.79 11.86
N LYS A 2 -20.08 -6.30 11.30
CA LYS A 2 -20.15 -7.69 10.83
C LYS A 2 -19.77 -7.73 9.36
N PHE A 3 -18.78 -8.54 9.03
CA PHE A 3 -18.44 -8.84 7.64
C PHE A 3 -19.35 -9.93 7.08
N PRO A 4 -19.69 -9.88 5.79
CA PRO A 4 -20.43 -10.96 5.16
C PRO A 4 -19.61 -12.27 5.19
N LYS A 5 -20.29 -13.41 5.10
CA LYS A 5 -19.67 -14.74 5.13
C LYS A 5 -18.61 -14.92 4.03
N LYS A 6 -18.77 -14.23 2.89
CA LYS A 6 -17.79 -14.15 1.81
C LYS A 6 -17.50 -12.68 1.52
N LEU A 7 -16.24 -12.29 1.69
CA LEU A 7 -15.80 -10.93 1.45
C LEU A 7 -15.56 -10.69 -0.05
N ASN A 8 -15.97 -9.52 -0.54
CA ASN A 8 -15.51 -9.02 -1.83
C ASN A 8 -14.14 -8.32 -1.68
N LYS A 9 -13.55 -7.90 -2.79
CA LYS A 9 -12.22 -7.25 -2.81
C LYS A 9 -12.15 -6.00 -1.91
N ASP A 10 -13.18 -5.18 -1.95
CA ASP A 10 -13.23 -3.96 -1.14
C ASP A 10 -13.35 -4.27 0.35
N ASN A 11 -14.15 -5.26 0.72
CA ASN A 11 -14.25 -5.71 2.12
C ASN A 11 -12.92 -6.28 2.63
N ILE A 12 -12.20 -7.04 1.80
CA ILE A 12 -10.88 -7.59 2.16
C ILE A 12 -9.89 -6.44 2.40
N ALA A 13 -9.82 -5.50 1.46
CA ALA A 13 -8.93 -4.34 1.57
C ALA A 13 -9.25 -3.47 2.79
N TYR A 14 -10.54 -3.22 3.03
CA TYR A 14 -10.99 -2.49 4.22
C TYR A 14 -10.59 -3.21 5.51
N ARG A 15 -10.83 -4.53 5.58
CA ARG A 15 -10.44 -5.30 6.76
C ARG A 15 -8.93 -5.30 6.99
N ALA A 16 -8.14 -5.47 5.96
CA ALA A 16 -6.68 -5.41 6.05
C ALA A 16 -6.19 -4.03 6.51
N SER A 17 -6.81 -2.95 6.02
CA SER A 17 -6.44 -1.59 6.42
C SER A 17 -6.63 -1.31 7.91
N MET A 18 -7.53 -2.03 8.58
CA MET A 18 -7.76 -1.88 10.01
C MET A 18 -6.58 -2.38 10.87
N GLU A 19 -5.74 -3.25 10.33
CA GLU A 19 -4.56 -3.78 11.03
C GLU A 19 -3.38 -2.79 11.03
N LEU A 20 -3.46 -1.71 10.27
CA LEU A 20 -2.37 -0.76 10.13
C LEU A 20 -2.34 0.25 11.28
N GLU A 21 -1.22 0.33 11.94
CA GLU A 21 -0.99 1.25 13.06
C GLU A 21 -0.59 2.65 12.59
N GLU A 22 -0.80 3.63 13.45
CA GLU A 22 -0.40 5.02 13.18
C GLU A 22 1.12 5.15 12.96
N ASN A 23 1.49 6.07 12.07
CA ASN A 23 2.88 6.40 11.74
C ASN A 23 3.70 5.24 11.15
N SER A 24 3.05 4.19 10.65
CA SER A 24 3.75 3.05 10.06
C SER A 24 4.15 3.28 8.60
N TYR A 25 5.22 2.60 8.21
CA TYR A 25 5.63 2.42 6.83
C TYR A 25 5.09 1.09 6.31
N VAL A 26 4.31 1.13 5.25
CA VAL A 26 3.58 -0.04 4.75
C VAL A 26 3.91 -0.29 3.28
N ASN A 27 4.46 -1.45 2.98
CA ASN A 27 4.62 -1.91 1.61
C ASN A 27 3.29 -2.48 1.10
N LEU A 28 2.83 -2.00 -0.04
CA LEU A 28 1.65 -2.51 -0.72
C LEU A 28 2.05 -3.35 -1.94
N GLY A 29 1.68 -4.62 -1.93
CA GLY A 29 1.84 -5.50 -3.08
C GLY A 29 0.92 -5.11 -4.24
N ILE A 30 1.18 -5.68 -5.38
CA ILE A 30 0.43 -5.44 -6.62
C ILE A 30 -0.99 -6.01 -6.50
N GLY A 31 -1.95 -5.32 -7.08
CA GLY A 31 -3.33 -5.77 -7.19
C GLY A 31 -4.17 -5.47 -5.95
N LEU A 32 -4.80 -6.49 -5.35
CA LEU A 32 -5.71 -6.32 -4.22
C LEU A 32 -5.12 -5.51 -3.05
N PRO A 33 -3.86 -5.70 -2.62
CA PRO A 33 -3.29 -4.90 -1.54
C PRO A 33 -3.32 -3.40 -1.78
N SER A 34 -3.17 -2.93 -3.01
CA SER A 34 -3.18 -1.50 -3.33
C SER A 34 -4.52 -0.81 -3.03
N LEU A 35 -5.61 -1.57 -2.97
CA LEU A 35 -6.93 -1.03 -2.60
C LEU A 35 -6.98 -0.58 -1.13
N CYS A 36 -6.09 -1.07 -0.28
CA CYS A 36 -6.05 -0.67 1.13
C CYS A 36 -5.85 0.83 1.31
N ALA A 37 -5.12 1.48 0.41
CA ALA A 37 -4.89 2.93 0.45
C ALA A 37 -6.19 3.76 0.45
N LYS A 38 -7.26 3.24 -0.14
CA LYS A 38 -8.58 3.91 -0.17
C LYS A 38 -9.23 4.03 1.20
N TYR A 39 -8.91 3.13 2.12
CA TYR A 39 -9.63 2.94 3.39
C TYR A 39 -8.85 3.44 4.60
N ILE A 40 -7.69 4.03 4.39
CA ILE A 40 -6.87 4.56 5.48
C ILE A 40 -7.37 5.94 5.90
N ASP A 41 -7.58 6.10 7.20
CA ASP A 41 -7.77 7.43 7.77
C ASP A 41 -6.46 8.22 7.66
N LYS A 42 -6.51 9.38 6.98
CA LYS A 42 -5.34 10.26 6.80
C LYS A 42 -4.70 10.69 8.13
N LYS A 43 -5.48 10.72 9.21
CA LYS A 43 -4.97 11.02 10.56
C LYS A 43 -3.96 9.99 11.05
N LYS A 44 -4.01 8.76 10.56
CA LYS A 44 -3.05 7.71 10.93
C LYS A 44 -1.63 7.98 10.43
N ASN A 45 -1.44 8.92 9.49
CA ASN A 45 -0.14 9.26 8.95
C ASN A 45 0.64 8.02 8.46
N ILE A 46 -0.02 7.14 7.72
CA ILE A 46 0.60 5.97 7.12
C ILE A 46 1.31 6.39 5.84
N ARG A 47 2.53 5.89 5.68
CA ARG A 47 3.36 6.14 4.51
C ARG A 47 3.53 4.84 3.73
N PHE A 48 2.99 4.80 2.54
CA PHE A 48 3.09 3.63 1.69
C PHE A 48 4.40 3.60 0.91
N GLN A 49 4.88 2.38 0.70
CA GLN A 49 5.98 2.08 -0.20
C GLN A 49 5.45 1.18 -1.31
N ALA A 50 5.82 1.49 -2.55
CA ALA A 50 5.67 0.58 -3.68
C ALA A 50 7.05 0.03 -4.06
N GLU A 51 7.14 -1.26 -4.32
CA GLU A 51 8.40 -1.96 -4.55
C GLU A 51 9.17 -1.49 -5.79
N ASN A 52 8.48 -0.88 -6.75
CA ASN A 52 9.12 -0.29 -7.94
C ASN A 52 10.00 0.94 -7.63
N GLY A 53 9.88 1.52 -6.44
CA GLY A 53 10.79 2.56 -5.97
C GLY A 53 10.14 3.88 -5.61
N VAL A 54 9.02 3.87 -4.90
CA VAL A 54 8.40 5.08 -4.35
C VAL A 54 8.03 4.89 -2.87
N LEU A 55 8.28 5.92 -2.08
CA LEU A 55 7.97 5.95 -0.66
C LEU A 55 7.27 7.25 -0.29
N GLY A 56 6.29 7.17 0.60
CA GLY A 56 5.65 8.32 1.21
C GLY A 56 4.37 8.78 0.52
N PHE A 57 3.84 8.02 -0.42
CA PHE A 57 2.51 8.28 -0.94
C PHE A 57 1.43 7.79 0.04
N ASP A 58 0.25 8.34 -0.05
CA ASP A 58 -0.90 7.95 0.76
C ASP A 58 -2.21 7.85 -0.04
N GLU A 59 -2.21 8.29 -1.27
CA GLU A 59 -3.39 8.20 -2.13
C GLU A 59 -3.00 8.05 -3.61
N LEU A 60 -3.97 7.57 -4.39
CA LEU A 60 -3.87 7.50 -5.83
C LEU A 60 -4.27 8.84 -6.46
N SER A 61 -3.67 9.17 -7.59
CA SER A 61 -4.02 10.38 -8.31
C SER A 61 -5.44 10.29 -8.89
N GLN A 62 -6.15 11.41 -8.85
CA GLN A 62 -7.40 11.56 -9.58
C GLN A 62 -7.16 11.58 -11.09
N SER A 63 -8.15 11.12 -11.86
CA SER A 63 -8.02 10.92 -13.31
C SER A 63 -7.58 12.15 -14.11
N ASN A 64 -7.91 13.35 -13.63
CA ASN A 64 -7.53 14.62 -14.28
C ASN A 64 -6.13 15.12 -13.94
N LEU A 65 -5.44 14.48 -12.99
CA LEU A 65 -4.10 14.86 -12.50
C LEU A 65 -3.07 13.75 -12.70
N GLN A 66 -3.41 12.71 -13.47
CA GLN A 66 -2.55 11.56 -13.67
C GLN A 66 -1.30 11.93 -14.47
N ASN A 67 -0.14 11.51 -13.96
CA ASN A 67 1.14 11.60 -14.65
C ASN A 67 1.73 10.20 -14.78
N PRO A 68 2.00 9.73 -16.02
CA PRO A 68 2.54 8.38 -16.26
C PRO A 68 3.91 8.11 -15.62
N ASP A 69 4.64 9.15 -15.26
CA ASP A 69 5.96 9.00 -14.62
C ASP A 69 5.87 8.63 -13.13
N TYR A 70 4.69 8.74 -12.52
CA TYR A 70 4.48 8.50 -11.09
C TYR A 70 3.44 7.39 -10.87
N MET A 71 3.91 6.15 -10.87
CA MET A 71 3.06 4.98 -10.70
C MET A 71 3.55 4.07 -9.57
N ASP A 72 2.61 3.35 -8.94
CA ASP A 72 2.94 2.24 -8.05
C ASP A 72 3.36 0.99 -8.85
N ALA A 73 3.71 -0.08 -8.14
CA ALA A 73 4.12 -1.34 -8.77
C ALA A 73 3.00 -2.02 -9.59
N GLY A 74 1.75 -1.69 -9.31
CA GLY A 74 0.58 -2.19 -10.06
C GLY A 74 0.19 -1.34 -11.26
N GLY A 75 0.92 -0.26 -11.53
CA GLY A 75 0.65 0.65 -12.64
C GLY A 75 -0.45 1.69 -12.35
N GLN A 76 -0.80 1.90 -11.09
CA GLN A 76 -1.73 2.95 -10.69
C GLN A 76 -1.01 4.28 -10.51
N PHE A 77 -1.62 5.36 -10.98
CA PHE A 77 -1.02 6.70 -10.87
C PHE A 77 -1.09 7.22 -9.43
N LEU A 78 0.02 7.82 -8.99
CA LEU A 78 0.16 8.36 -7.63
C LEU A 78 -0.07 9.87 -7.60
N ALA A 79 -0.68 10.34 -6.53
CA ALA A 79 -0.73 11.76 -6.23
C ALA A 79 0.60 12.18 -5.58
N LEU A 80 1.24 13.20 -6.15
CA LEU A 80 2.46 13.76 -5.58
C LEU A 80 2.16 14.54 -4.31
N LYS A 81 2.99 14.36 -3.30
CA LYS A 81 2.93 15.15 -2.06
C LYS A 81 4.34 15.42 -1.53
N PRO A 82 4.51 16.51 -0.75
CA PRO A 82 5.80 16.79 -0.11
C PRO A 82 6.26 15.62 0.78
N GLY A 83 7.56 15.31 0.72
CA GLY A 83 8.17 14.24 1.48
C GLY A 83 8.20 12.88 0.79
N MET A 84 7.65 12.75 -0.41
CA MET A 84 7.81 11.55 -1.22
C MET A 84 9.25 11.42 -1.71
N SER A 85 9.70 10.17 -1.84
CA SER A 85 11.01 9.81 -2.37
C SER A 85 10.89 8.79 -3.48
N PHE A 86 11.75 8.91 -4.49
CA PHE A 86 11.84 7.99 -5.61
C PHE A 86 13.25 7.40 -5.66
N PHE A 87 13.36 6.11 -5.88
CA PHE A 87 14.62 5.37 -5.88
C PHE A 87 14.49 4.12 -6.76
N ASP A 88 15.57 3.42 -6.98
CA ASP A 88 15.55 2.18 -7.76
C ASP A 88 14.96 1.00 -6.94
N SER A 89 14.66 -0.10 -7.63
CA SER A 89 14.09 -1.29 -6.99
C SER A 89 15.06 -1.96 -6.02
N ALA A 90 16.36 -1.85 -6.23
CA ALA A 90 17.36 -2.41 -5.31
C ALA A 90 17.32 -1.71 -3.96
N ASP A 91 17.23 -0.38 -3.94
CA ASP A 91 17.05 0.40 -2.71
C ASP A 91 15.71 0.08 -2.05
N SER A 92 14.64 -0.06 -2.85
CA SER A 92 13.31 -0.41 -2.35
C SER A 92 13.32 -1.73 -1.59
N PHE A 93 13.86 -2.78 -2.16
CA PHE A 93 13.97 -4.09 -1.50
C PHE A 93 14.95 -4.09 -0.33
N SER A 94 15.99 -3.25 -0.37
CA SER A 94 16.89 -3.07 0.76
C SER A 94 16.18 -2.49 1.99
N MET A 95 15.23 -1.58 1.80
CA MET A 95 14.39 -1.06 2.88
C MET A 95 13.55 -2.17 3.52
N ILE A 96 12.95 -3.03 2.70
CA ILE A 96 12.14 -4.16 3.19
C ILE A 96 13.01 -5.14 3.97
N ARG A 97 14.12 -5.59 3.39
CA ARG A 97 15.03 -6.56 4.01
C ARG A 97 15.75 -6.01 5.24
N GLY A 98 16.01 -4.71 5.26
CA GLY A 98 16.66 -4.03 6.38
C GLY A 98 15.76 -3.77 7.59
N GLY A 99 14.47 -4.10 7.50
CA GLY A 99 13.52 -3.90 8.60
C GLY A 99 13.04 -2.47 8.76
N TYR A 100 13.14 -1.65 7.72
CA TYR A 100 12.66 -0.25 7.75
C TYR A 100 11.18 -0.12 7.38
N ILE A 101 10.57 -1.19 6.90
CA ILE A 101 9.14 -1.27 6.58
C ILE A 101 8.46 -2.06 7.71
N ASP A 102 7.44 -1.48 8.31
CA ASP A 102 6.76 -2.07 9.47
C ASP A 102 5.82 -3.21 9.08
N VAL A 103 5.12 -3.05 7.96
CA VAL A 103 4.10 -4.00 7.49
C VAL A 103 4.18 -4.16 5.98
N THR A 104 4.00 -5.38 5.52
CA THR A 104 3.78 -5.68 4.10
C THR A 104 2.41 -6.33 3.92
N ILE A 105 1.63 -5.82 2.97
CA ILE A 105 0.35 -6.41 2.58
C ILE A 105 0.54 -7.07 1.22
N LEU A 106 0.37 -8.38 1.18
CA LEU A 106 0.55 -9.20 -0.02
C LEU A 106 -0.73 -9.96 -0.35
N GLY A 107 -0.96 -10.19 -1.64
CA GLY A 107 -2.00 -11.09 -2.10
C GLY A 107 -1.56 -12.56 -1.93
N GLY A 108 -2.50 -13.42 -1.55
CA GLY A 108 -2.28 -14.86 -1.44
C GLY A 108 -3.50 -15.61 -1.97
N MET A 109 -3.26 -16.73 -2.60
CA MET A 109 -4.33 -17.63 -3.06
C MET A 109 -4.82 -18.51 -1.93
N GLN A 110 -3.93 -18.88 -1.03
CA GLN A 110 -4.21 -19.76 0.11
C GLN A 110 -3.18 -19.47 1.22
N VAL A 111 -3.64 -19.48 2.45
CA VAL A 111 -2.81 -19.26 3.65
C VAL A 111 -3.14 -20.35 4.66
N SER A 112 -2.14 -20.96 5.30
CA SER A 112 -2.35 -21.92 6.38
C SER A 112 -2.84 -21.21 7.66
N GLU A 113 -3.36 -21.98 8.62
CA GLU A 113 -3.83 -21.43 9.90
C GLU A 113 -2.72 -20.75 10.70
N ASP A 114 -1.50 -21.19 10.50
CA ASP A 114 -0.32 -20.67 11.20
C ASP A 114 0.40 -19.53 10.43
N GLY A 115 -0.09 -19.16 9.27
CA GLY A 115 0.49 -18.12 8.42
C GLY A 115 1.55 -18.56 7.42
#